data_386a2d28030736a8b4290670830b0123
#
_entry.id   386a2d28030736a8b4290670830b0123
#
_cell.length_a   1.000
_cell.length_b   1.000
_cell.length_c   1.000
_cell.angle_alpha   90.00
_cell.angle_beta   90.00
_cell.angle_gamma   90.00
#
_symmetry.space_group_name_H-M   'P 1'
#
loop_
_entity.id
_entity.type
_entity.pdbx_description
1 polymer ?
#
loop_
_entity_poly.entity_id
_entity_poly.type
_entity_poly.pdbx_seq_one_letter_code
_entity_poly.pdbx_strand_id
1 'polypeptide(L)'
;MSRSTALLPLLLLSTAAVAHDHDHLHYQATSPAPAQSAPQRTPAERNAVITATLPEDQAAMKAHVMFLASDAMAGREAGTRDYDIAAQYVAAQFYAAGLRPGGDEGGYLQKVPLVAYRVADKGSAMWTPAGGQPQELVFGEDFVPSPVPNAKETSLSAPVVFVGHGIDAAPYGLNDYKGVDVRGKIVAFLPGTPEGLGGEERAFFGSAANKAALAAARGAVGAIQIDMPRAGGRQRPFATLARYYDAPRVTWANPDGTAHAMTPATPVLGTLSQAGAAKLFGKGWDAVVKAAASAKPAYKPLVARGALTVASKTGFKPMDSGNVIGLIPGSDPKLKDEVVVLSAHLDHIGTNDGGEGDRINNGALDNAIGIASLIEEAKRFKTAATPPKRTVMFLAVAAEEKGLVGSDYFANHPTVPLKSIVADVNLDMPILTYKFEDMVVFGADRSTLGPIVRKAVGAMGLPVSPDPMPEEGIFVRSDHFRFVQKGIPSVFLWPGQAGPGKAAVADFMSHRYHKVGDEIDQGIDWSQGPRFVSVNYAIAREIADAPERPVWNKGDYFGTLYKGPMAAK
;
A
#
# COMPACT_ATOMS: atom_id res chain seq x y z
N MET A 1 -37.65 20.39 -48.88
CA MET A 1 -37.45 19.07 -48.29
C MET A 1 -36.12 19.12 -47.53
N SER A 2 -36.23 19.49 -46.26
CA SER A 2 -35.10 19.69 -45.36
C SER A 2 -34.85 18.38 -44.59
N ARG A 3 -33.66 17.80 -44.67
CA ARG A 3 -33.24 16.69 -43.84
C ARG A 3 -32.49 17.22 -42.65
N SER A 4 -33.10 17.16 -41.48
CA SER A 4 -32.46 17.42 -40.21
C SER A 4 -31.66 16.19 -39.82
N THR A 5 -30.34 16.36 -39.72
CA THR A 5 -29.42 15.41 -39.10
C THR A 5 -29.37 15.67 -37.60
N ALA A 6 -29.90 14.75 -36.82
CA ALA A 6 -29.78 14.76 -35.36
C ALA A 6 -28.39 14.28 -34.98
N LEU A 7 -27.58 15.15 -34.38
CA LEU A 7 -26.37 14.76 -33.67
C LEU A 7 -26.78 14.19 -32.30
N LEU A 8 -26.45 12.93 -32.09
CA LEU A 8 -26.44 12.30 -30.77
C LEU A 8 -25.20 12.82 -30.00
N PRO A 9 -25.33 13.28 -28.77
CA PRO A 9 -24.16 13.55 -27.94
C PRO A 9 -23.56 12.23 -27.47
N LEU A 10 -22.29 12.05 -27.80
CA LEU A 10 -21.43 11.01 -27.23
C LEU A 10 -21.26 11.31 -25.74
N LEU A 11 -21.93 10.57 -24.86
CA LEU A 11 -21.62 10.57 -23.43
C LEU A 11 -20.24 9.95 -23.23
N LEU A 12 -19.24 10.78 -22.99
CA LEU A 12 -17.99 10.39 -22.38
C LEU A 12 -18.31 9.99 -20.94
N LEU A 13 -18.33 8.69 -20.66
CA LEU A 13 -18.30 8.16 -19.30
C LEU A 13 -16.93 8.44 -18.72
N SER A 14 -16.84 9.51 -17.92
CA SER A 14 -15.71 9.72 -17.02
C SER A 14 -15.69 8.59 -15.99
N THR A 15 -14.62 7.83 -15.96
CA THR A 15 -14.38 6.81 -14.93
C THR A 15 -13.99 7.53 -13.66
N ALA A 16 -14.92 7.59 -12.70
CA ALA A 16 -14.64 8.06 -11.35
C ALA A 16 -13.55 7.17 -10.74
N ALA A 17 -12.38 7.72 -10.50
CA ALA A 17 -11.39 7.12 -9.62
C ALA A 17 -11.93 7.22 -8.20
N VAL A 18 -12.57 6.15 -7.72
CA VAL A 18 -12.87 6.02 -6.30
C VAL A 18 -11.57 5.57 -5.64
N ALA A 19 -10.96 6.50 -4.91
CA ALA A 19 -9.83 6.21 -4.05
C ALA A 19 -10.14 4.95 -3.25
N HIS A 20 -9.28 3.95 -3.37
CA HIS A 20 -9.35 2.76 -2.54
C HIS A 20 -9.24 3.22 -1.09
N ASP A 21 -10.15 2.71 -0.26
CA ASP A 21 -10.07 2.81 1.19
C ASP A 21 -8.89 1.93 1.67
N HIS A 22 -7.66 2.33 1.32
CA HIS A 22 -6.55 2.12 2.21
C HIS A 22 -6.95 2.90 3.44
N ASP A 23 -7.14 2.25 4.59
CA ASP A 23 -7.46 2.89 5.85
C ASP A 23 -6.65 4.19 5.92
N HIS A 24 -7.30 5.32 5.60
CA HIS A 24 -6.67 6.62 5.57
C HIS A 24 -5.91 6.76 6.88
N LEU A 25 -4.65 7.20 6.81
CA LEU A 25 -3.89 7.62 7.96
C LEU A 25 -4.81 8.46 8.85
N HIS A 26 -5.33 7.86 9.90
CA HIS A 26 -6.13 8.57 10.89
C HIS A 26 -5.18 9.33 11.80
N TYR A 27 -4.47 10.31 11.21
CA TYR A 27 -3.78 11.29 12.01
C TYR A 27 -4.82 12.00 12.85
N GLN A 28 -4.99 11.56 14.12
CA GLN A 28 -5.72 12.28 15.13
C GLN A 28 -4.86 13.47 15.59
N ALA A 29 -4.71 14.48 14.74
CA ALA A 29 -4.44 15.79 15.26
C ALA A 29 -5.66 16.17 16.11
N THR A 30 -5.47 16.36 17.41
CA THR A 30 -6.35 17.21 18.22
C THR A 30 -6.57 18.47 17.38
N SER A 31 -7.77 18.63 16.84
CA SER A 31 -8.09 19.62 15.81
C SER A 31 -7.44 20.97 16.17
N PRO A 32 -6.37 21.40 15.51
CA PRO A 32 -6.05 22.80 15.50
C PRO A 32 -7.20 23.51 14.78
N ALA A 33 -7.48 24.73 15.18
CA ALA A 33 -8.41 25.62 14.49
C ALA A 33 -8.17 25.53 12.98
N PRO A 34 -9.19 25.63 12.10
CA PRO A 34 -9.03 25.50 10.67
C PRO A 34 -7.87 26.40 10.24
N ALA A 35 -6.77 25.77 9.84
CA ALA A 35 -5.64 26.49 9.30
C ALA A 35 -6.18 27.22 8.08
N GLN A 36 -6.01 28.53 8.04
CA GLN A 36 -6.31 29.33 6.87
C GLN A 36 -5.55 28.68 5.71
N SER A 37 -6.26 28.25 4.66
CA SER A 37 -5.64 27.79 3.44
C SER A 37 -4.54 28.79 3.06
N ALA A 38 -3.32 28.31 2.83
CA ALA A 38 -2.24 29.19 2.40
C ALA A 38 -2.75 30.01 1.21
N PRO A 39 -2.50 31.34 1.16
CA PRO A 39 -3.03 32.17 0.10
C PRO A 39 -2.58 31.57 -1.24
N GLN A 40 -3.54 31.32 -2.15
CA GLN A 40 -3.23 30.81 -3.47
C GLN A 40 -2.28 31.79 -4.16
N ARG A 41 -1.08 31.30 -4.49
CA ARG A 41 -0.11 32.07 -5.27
C ARG A 41 -0.66 32.37 -6.65
N THR A 42 -0.40 33.57 -7.14
CA THR A 42 -0.61 33.88 -8.57
C THR A 42 0.30 32.98 -9.43
N PRO A 43 -0.04 32.72 -10.69
CA PRO A 43 0.84 31.96 -11.59
C PRO A 43 2.27 32.51 -11.68
N ALA A 44 2.44 33.82 -11.61
CA ALA A 44 3.77 34.47 -11.63
C ALA A 44 4.56 34.16 -10.34
N GLU A 45 3.92 34.24 -9.18
CA GLU A 45 4.55 33.88 -7.89
C GLU A 45 4.89 32.39 -7.83
N ARG A 46 3.99 31.52 -8.31
CA ARG A 46 4.25 30.08 -8.43
C ARG A 46 5.48 29.82 -9.30
N ASN A 47 5.51 30.39 -10.51
CA ASN A 47 6.63 30.23 -11.42
C ASN A 47 7.94 30.76 -10.83
N ALA A 48 7.93 31.88 -10.10
CA ALA A 48 9.11 32.42 -9.43
C ALA A 48 9.68 31.44 -8.40
N VAL A 49 8.83 30.74 -7.63
CA VAL A 49 9.27 29.69 -6.68
C VAL A 49 9.83 28.47 -7.44
N ILE A 50 9.14 28.03 -8.49
CA ILE A 50 9.55 26.84 -9.27
C ILE A 50 10.89 27.10 -9.98
N THR A 51 11.09 28.27 -10.55
CA THR A 51 12.30 28.60 -11.35
C THR A 51 13.42 29.27 -10.56
N ALA A 52 13.29 29.38 -9.23
CA ALA A 52 14.33 29.96 -8.38
C ALA A 52 15.64 29.17 -8.54
N THR A 53 16.75 29.90 -8.69
CA THR A 53 18.09 29.32 -8.85
C THR A 53 18.53 28.60 -7.56
N LEU A 54 19.05 27.41 -7.70
CA LEU A 54 19.55 26.54 -6.63
C LEU A 54 20.98 26.06 -6.94
N PRO A 55 21.75 25.59 -5.95
CA PRO A 55 22.95 24.80 -6.17
C PRO A 55 22.69 23.61 -7.09
N GLU A 56 23.71 23.14 -7.81
CA GLU A 56 23.58 22.15 -8.89
C GLU A 56 22.89 20.86 -8.44
N ASP A 57 23.29 20.31 -7.28
CA ASP A 57 22.75 19.07 -6.71
C ASP A 57 21.26 19.21 -6.31
N GLN A 58 20.88 20.37 -5.78
CA GLN A 58 19.50 20.69 -5.43
C GLN A 58 18.66 20.92 -6.69
N ALA A 59 19.24 21.63 -7.69
CA ALA A 59 18.60 21.90 -8.97
C ALA A 59 18.36 20.60 -9.76
N ALA A 60 19.30 19.67 -9.75
CA ALA A 60 19.17 18.37 -10.39
C ALA A 60 17.97 17.58 -9.82
N MET A 61 17.88 17.48 -8.50
CA MET A 61 16.77 16.81 -7.82
C MET A 61 15.43 17.51 -8.08
N LYS A 62 15.40 18.85 -7.98
CA LYS A 62 14.21 19.66 -8.28
C LYS A 62 13.72 19.47 -9.71
N ALA A 63 14.62 19.34 -10.69
CA ALA A 63 14.26 19.16 -12.09
C ALA A 63 13.46 17.86 -12.33
N HIS A 64 13.77 16.77 -11.60
CA HIS A 64 12.98 15.54 -11.65
C HIS A 64 11.57 15.76 -11.12
N VAL A 65 11.43 16.45 -9.98
CA VAL A 65 10.12 16.77 -9.40
C VAL A 65 9.34 17.76 -10.27
N MET A 66 10.01 18.75 -10.88
CA MET A 66 9.38 19.68 -11.83
C MET A 66 8.72 18.95 -13.01
N PHE A 67 9.32 17.85 -13.46
CA PHE A 67 8.71 17.05 -14.53
C PHE A 67 7.60 16.16 -13.98
N LEU A 68 7.90 15.32 -12.99
CA LEU A 68 7.00 14.28 -12.50
C LEU A 68 5.76 14.84 -11.79
N ALA A 69 5.88 15.96 -11.08
CA ALA A 69 4.78 16.62 -10.39
C ALA A 69 4.22 17.83 -11.15
N SER A 70 4.41 17.89 -12.49
CA SER A 70 3.79 18.94 -13.31
C SER A 70 2.33 18.62 -13.62
N ASP A 71 1.52 19.65 -13.86
CA ASP A 71 0.12 19.49 -14.29
C ASP A 71 0.00 18.69 -15.59
N ALA A 72 1.05 18.72 -16.45
CA ALA A 72 1.10 17.95 -17.69
C ALA A 72 1.11 16.44 -17.47
N MET A 73 1.50 15.99 -16.27
CA MET A 73 1.50 14.57 -15.88
C MET A 73 0.15 14.12 -15.31
N ALA A 74 -0.84 15.02 -15.18
CA ALA A 74 -2.21 14.74 -14.72
C ALA A 74 -2.27 13.81 -13.49
N GLY A 75 -1.29 13.92 -12.59
CA GLY A 75 -1.15 13.07 -11.41
C GLY A 75 -0.71 11.63 -11.70
N ARG A 76 -0.16 11.33 -12.88
CA ARG A 76 0.52 10.06 -13.26
C ARG A 76 -0.11 8.79 -12.70
N GLU A 77 -1.45 8.67 -12.77
CA GLU A 77 -2.18 7.50 -12.29
C GLU A 77 -1.76 6.24 -13.06
N ALA A 78 -1.49 5.14 -12.33
CA ALA A 78 -1.09 3.87 -12.93
C ALA A 78 -2.14 3.36 -13.94
N GLY A 79 -1.67 2.87 -15.10
CA GLY A 79 -2.53 2.43 -16.20
C GLY A 79 -3.02 3.55 -17.11
N THR A 80 -2.47 4.76 -16.99
CA THR A 80 -2.73 5.89 -17.89
C THR A 80 -1.51 6.19 -18.76
N ARG A 81 -1.76 6.94 -19.85
CA ARG A 81 -0.67 7.43 -20.72
C ARG A 81 0.33 8.31 -19.96
N ASP A 82 -0.14 9.08 -18.99
CA ASP A 82 0.70 10.01 -18.25
C ASP A 82 1.67 9.26 -17.34
N TYR A 83 1.23 8.15 -16.76
CA TYR A 83 2.11 7.21 -16.09
C TYR A 83 3.16 6.62 -17.03
N ASP A 84 2.77 6.20 -18.25
CA ASP A 84 3.72 5.64 -19.22
C ASP A 84 4.80 6.66 -19.61
N ILE A 85 4.45 7.95 -19.71
CA ILE A 85 5.40 9.05 -19.94
C ILE A 85 6.37 9.16 -18.75
N ALA A 86 5.87 9.10 -17.51
CA ALA A 86 6.71 9.11 -16.30
C ALA A 86 7.68 7.91 -16.28
N ALA A 87 7.20 6.71 -16.63
CA ALA A 87 8.02 5.50 -16.69
C ALA A 87 9.13 5.61 -17.76
N GLN A 88 8.82 6.14 -18.95
CA GLN A 88 9.82 6.40 -19.98
C GLN A 88 10.84 7.47 -19.53
N TYR A 89 10.39 8.48 -18.81
CA TYR A 89 11.29 9.48 -18.25
C TYR A 89 12.29 8.85 -17.29
N VAL A 90 11.83 8.03 -16.33
CA VAL A 90 12.72 7.34 -15.37
C VAL A 90 13.68 6.40 -16.09
N ALA A 91 13.21 5.63 -17.09
CA ALA A 91 14.06 4.77 -17.91
C ALA A 91 15.17 5.57 -18.64
N ALA A 92 14.84 6.76 -19.18
CA ALA A 92 15.80 7.64 -19.81
C ALA A 92 16.82 8.19 -18.80
N GLN A 93 16.42 8.51 -17.56
CA GLN A 93 17.32 8.94 -16.50
C GLN A 93 18.26 7.80 -16.05
N PHE A 94 17.77 6.57 -15.92
CA PHE A 94 18.61 5.40 -15.63
C PHE A 94 19.61 5.14 -16.75
N TYR A 95 19.20 5.28 -18.02
CA TYR A 95 20.12 5.20 -19.15
C TYR A 95 21.20 6.30 -19.08
N ALA A 96 20.79 7.55 -18.85
CA ALA A 96 21.70 8.68 -18.74
C ALA A 96 22.70 8.53 -17.58
N ALA A 97 22.27 7.94 -16.47
CA ALA A 97 23.13 7.58 -15.35
C ALA A 97 24.03 6.37 -15.64
N GLY A 98 23.89 5.69 -16.79
CA GLY A 98 24.71 4.54 -17.20
C GLY A 98 24.39 3.24 -16.46
N LEU A 99 23.15 3.05 -16.01
CA LEU A 99 22.67 1.79 -15.46
C LEU A 99 22.47 0.77 -16.59
N ARG A 100 22.59 -0.52 -16.25
CA ARG A 100 22.19 -1.59 -17.17
C ARG A 100 20.68 -1.80 -17.08
N PRO A 101 19.99 -2.13 -18.19
CA PRO A 101 18.60 -2.52 -18.17
C PRO A 101 18.38 -3.73 -17.27
N GLY A 102 17.32 -3.72 -16.46
CA GLY A 102 16.94 -4.81 -15.57
C GLY A 102 15.52 -5.32 -15.78
N GLY A 103 14.78 -4.77 -16.75
CA GLY A 103 13.41 -5.15 -17.07
C GLY A 103 13.30 -6.29 -18.08
N ASP A 104 12.12 -6.40 -18.69
CA ASP A 104 11.80 -7.45 -19.65
C ASP A 104 12.56 -7.25 -20.97
N GLU A 105 12.85 -8.37 -21.66
CA GLU A 105 13.44 -8.40 -23.01
C GLU A 105 14.71 -7.55 -23.17
N GLY A 106 15.44 -7.32 -22.07
CA GLY A 106 16.65 -6.51 -22.07
C GLY A 106 16.40 -4.99 -22.06
N GLY A 107 15.17 -4.55 -21.81
CA GLY A 107 14.78 -3.17 -21.60
C GLY A 107 14.82 -2.74 -20.12
N TYR A 108 14.42 -1.49 -19.85
CA TYR A 108 14.27 -0.98 -18.49
C TYR A 108 12.88 -1.26 -17.91
N LEU A 109 11.86 -1.53 -18.73
CA LEU A 109 10.50 -1.74 -18.30
C LEU A 109 10.24 -3.22 -18.02
N GLN A 110 9.64 -3.51 -16.87
CA GLN A 110 8.95 -4.76 -16.60
C GLN A 110 7.45 -4.52 -16.78
N LYS A 111 6.82 -5.21 -17.72
CA LYS A 111 5.38 -5.08 -17.94
C LYS A 111 4.61 -5.61 -16.73
N VAL A 112 3.74 -4.78 -16.16
CA VAL A 112 2.80 -5.13 -15.10
C VAL A 112 1.40 -5.17 -15.69
N PRO A 113 0.84 -6.34 -15.99
CA PRO A 113 -0.51 -6.46 -16.51
C PRO A 113 -1.51 -6.15 -15.40
N LEU A 114 -2.06 -4.95 -15.37
CA LEU A 114 -3.06 -4.55 -14.39
C LEU A 114 -4.46 -4.98 -14.83
N VAL A 115 -5.34 -5.17 -13.85
CA VAL A 115 -6.76 -5.35 -14.08
C VAL A 115 -7.57 -4.62 -13.02
N ALA A 116 -8.47 -3.75 -13.48
CA ALA A 116 -9.51 -3.22 -12.61
C ALA A 116 -10.66 -4.23 -12.54
N TYR A 117 -11.15 -4.51 -11.33
CA TYR A 117 -12.27 -5.44 -11.11
C TYR A 117 -13.27 -4.86 -10.12
N ARG A 118 -14.55 -5.11 -10.35
CA ARG A 118 -15.64 -4.60 -9.53
C ARG A 118 -16.82 -5.56 -9.54
N VAL A 119 -17.71 -5.41 -8.55
CA VAL A 119 -19.00 -6.10 -8.61
C VAL A 119 -19.78 -5.59 -9.82
N ALA A 120 -20.30 -6.52 -10.64
CA ALA A 120 -21.03 -6.18 -11.85
C ALA A 120 -22.53 -5.94 -11.61
N ASP A 121 -23.07 -6.51 -10.50
CA ASP A 121 -24.45 -6.36 -10.06
C ASP A 121 -24.53 -6.42 -8.53
N LYS A 122 -25.72 -6.20 -7.95
CA LYS A 122 -25.93 -6.23 -6.50
C LYS A 122 -25.78 -7.64 -5.89
N GLY A 123 -25.63 -8.66 -6.71
CA GLY A 123 -25.57 -10.04 -6.25
C GLY A 123 -26.82 -10.47 -5.46
N SER A 124 -26.71 -11.59 -4.78
CA SER A 124 -27.74 -12.06 -3.83
C SER A 124 -27.07 -12.75 -2.64
N ALA A 125 -27.72 -12.64 -1.49
CA ALA A 125 -27.35 -13.38 -0.31
C ALA A 125 -28.61 -13.98 0.33
N MET A 126 -28.60 -15.30 0.56
CA MET A 126 -29.73 -16.05 1.10
C MET A 126 -29.28 -16.79 2.36
N TRP A 127 -29.95 -16.54 3.47
CA TRP A 127 -29.78 -17.32 4.69
C TRP A 127 -30.83 -18.42 4.79
N THR A 128 -30.42 -19.67 4.92
CA THR A 128 -31.31 -20.81 5.11
C THR A 128 -31.06 -21.41 6.49
N PRO A 129 -31.91 -21.11 7.51
CA PRO A 129 -31.79 -21.74 8.82
C PRO A 129 -31.97 -23.26 8.72
N ALA A 130 -31.35 -24.02 9.61
CA ALA A 130 -31.54 -25.46 9.68
C ALA A 130 -33.02 -25.79 9.97
N GLY A 131 -33.68 -26.51 9.05
CA GLY A 131 -35.09 -26.84 9.13
C GLY A 131 -36.04 -25.67 8.87
N GLY A 132 -35.56 -24.51 8.44
CA GLY A 132 -36.32 -23.31 8.10
C GLY A 132 -36.38 -23.02 6.61
N GLN A 133 -37.15 -21.99 6.26
CA GLN A 133 -37.23 -21.50 4.87
C GLN A 133 -36.10 -20.54 4.57
N PRO A 134 -35.60 -20.47 3.31
CA PRO A 134 -34.65 -19.48 2.86
C PRO A 134 -35.19 -18.05 3.09
N GLN A 135 -34.32 -17.17 3.57
CA GLN A 135 -34.58 -15.76 3.83
C GLN A 135 -33.56 -14.92 3.04
N GLU A 136 -34.05 -13.97 2.28
CA GLU A 136 -33.18 -13.03 1.59
C GLU A 136 -32.52 -12.06 2.59
N LEU A 137 -31.23 -11.81 2.41
CA LEU A 137 -30.52 -10.70 3.03
C LEU A 137 -30.57 -9.51 2.08
N VAL A 138 -31.27 -8.46 2.51
CA VAL A 138 -31.57 -7.29 1.68
C VAL A 138 -30.30 -6.50 1.40
N PHE A 139 -30.03 -6.23 0.11
CA PHE A 139 -28.90 -5.41 -0.31
C PHE A 139 -28.99 -4.00 0.32
N GLY A 140 -27.87 -3.55 0.91
CA GLY A 140 -27.75 -2.23 1.54
C GLY A 140 -28.35 -2.12 2.95
N GLU A 141 -29.14 -3.10 3.38
CA GLU A 141 -29.69 -3.20 4.73
C GLU A 141 -28.98 -4.31 5.55
N ASP A 142 -28.91 -5.51 4.99
CA ASP A 142 -28.32 -6.69 5.63
C ASP A 142 -26.96 -7.04 5.10
N PHE A 143 -26.72 -6.82 3.80
CA PHE A 143 -25.55 -7.31 3.08
C PHE A 143 -25.14 -6.37 1.94
N VAL A 144 -23.82 -6.27 1.72
CA VAL A 144 -23.20 -5.64 0.56
C VAL A 144 -22.15 -6.60 0.01
N PRO A 145 -22.21 -6.99 -1.28
CA PRO A 145 -21.22 -7.90 -1.88
C PRO A 145 -19.85 -7.25 -2.04
N SER A 146 -18.81 -8.08 -2.06
CA SER A 146 -17.48 -7.71 -2.54
C SER A 146 -17.18 -8.40 -3.87
N PRO A 147 -16.41 -7.78 -4.77
CA PRO A 147 -15.98 -8.45 -5.99
C PRO A 147 -15.01 -9.59 -5.65
N VAL A 148 -15.18 -10.73 -6.30
CA VAL A 148 -14.28 -11.88 -6.16
C VAL A 148 -13.22 -11.78 -7.27
N PRO A 149 -11.94 -11.55 -6.93
CA PRO A 149 -10.94 -11.16 -7.92
C PRO A 149 -10.66 -12.25 -8.98
N ASN A 150 -10.68 -13.51 -8.62
CA ASN A 150 -10.31 -14.63 -9.50
C ASN A 150 -11.51 -15.36 -10.15
N ALA A 151 -12.71 -14.76 -10.12
CA ALA A 151 -13.90 -15.40 -10.68
C ALA A 151 -14.88 -14.38 -11.29
N LYS A 152 -15.34 -14.64 -12.52
CA LYS A 152 -16.40 -13.84 -13.17
C LYS A 152 -17.75 -14.02 -12.52
N GLU A 153 -18.02 -15.22 -12.04
CA GLU A 153 -19.26 -15.57 -11.31
C GLU A 153 -18.87 -16.39 -10.09
N THR A 154 -19.49 -16.07 -8.98
CA THR A 154 -19.31 -16.77 -7.70
C THR A 154 -20.67 -17.21 -7.20
N SER A 155 -20.76 -18.47 -6.79
CA SER A 155 -21.90 -19.00 -6.06
C SER A 155 -21.35 -19.95 -4.99
N LEU A 156 -21.48 -19.55 -3.73
CA LEU A 156 -20.97 -20.30 -2.60
C LEU A 156 -22.06 -20.48 -1.55
N SER A 157 -22.31 -21.73 -1.17
CA SER A 157 -23.25 -22.08 -0.07
C SER A 157 -22.51 -22.88 0.98
N ALA A 158 -22.43 -22.36 2.20
CA ALA A 158 -21.75 -23.05 3.30
C ALA A 158 -22.28 -22.59 4.68
N PRO A 159 -22.07 -23.40 5.75
CA PRO A 159 -22.29 -22.96 7.12
C PRO A 159 -21.41 -21.76 7.48
N VAL A 160 -21.86 -20.91 8.40
CA VAL A 160 -21.11 -19.70 8.82
C VAL A 160 -20.67 -19.85 10.27
N VAL A 161 -19.42 -19.45 10.52
CA VAL A 161 -18.85 -19.41 11.88
C VAL A 161 -18.25 -18.02 12.12
N PHE A 162 -18.71 -17.35 13.17
CA PHE A 162 -18.10 -16.13 13.68
C PHE A 162 -16.93 -16.45 14.60
N VAL A 163 -15.80 -15.77 14.41
CA VAL A 163 -14.55 -16.03 15.13
C VAL A 163 -13.95 -14.77 15.80
N GLY A 164 -14.78 -13.77 16.13
CA GLY A 164 -14.24 -12.50 16.66
C GLY A 164 -13.55 -11.67 15.58
N HIS A 165 -12.33 -11.22 15.82
CA HIS A 165 -11.55 -10.47 14.81
C HIS A 165 -10.90 -11.36 13.74
N GLY A 166 -10.94 -12.66 13.87
CA GLY A 166 -10.33 -13.59 12.91
C GLY A 166 -8.80 -13.60 12.95
N ILE A 167 -8.21 -13.42 14.13
CA ILE A 167 -6.77 -13.31 14.34
C ILE A 167 -6.21 -14.57 14.98
N ASP A 168 -5.04 -15.01 14.50
CA ASP A 168 -4.18 -15.96 15.15
C ASP A 168 -2.76 -15.41 15.22
N ALA A 169 -2.37 -14.99 16.41
CA ALA A 169 -1.10 -14.35 16.71
C ALA A 169 -0.57 -14.88 18.04
N ALA A 170 -0.04 -16.11 18.02
CA ALA A 170 0.45 -16.81 19.21
C ALA A 170 1.46 -15.99 20.06
N PRO A 171 2.41 -15.22 19.48
CA PRO A 171 3.32 -14.38 20.24
C PRO A 171 2.62 -13.33 21.11
N TYR A 172 1.40 -12.94 20.72
CA TYR A 172 0.59 -11.94 21.44
C TYR A 172 -0.53 -12.57 22.28
N GLY A 173 -0.55 -13.90 22.40
CA GLY A 173 -1.59 -14.62 23.13
C GLY A 173 -2.97 -14.60 22.48
N LEU A 174 -3.07 -14.20 21.21
CA LEU A 174 -4.32 -14.09 20.46
C LEU A 174 -4.54 -15.36 19.61
N ASN A 175 -5.71 -15.97 19.74
CA ASN A 175 -6.15 -17.07 18.87
C ASN A 175 -7.67 -17.16 18.84
N ASP A 176 -8.29 -16.46 17.89
CA ASP A 176 -9.74 -16.44 17.69
C ASP A 176 -10.27 -17.76 17.11
N TYR A 177 -9.39 -18.63 16.63
CA TYR A 177 -9.72 -19.95 16.07
C TYR A 177 -9.62 -21.09 17.09
N LYS A 178 -9.26 -20.80 18.34
CA LYS A 178 -9.10 -21.83 19.37
C LYS A 178 -10.39 -22.59 19.62
N GLY A 179 -10.36 -23.91 19.41
CA GLY A 179 -11.52 -24.77 19.62
C GLY A 179 -12.63 -24.68 18.56
N VAL A 180 -12.36 -24.05 17.43
CA VAL A 180 -13.31 -23.88 16.32
C VAL A 180 -12.82 -24.59 15.07
N ASP A 181 -13.68 -25.44 14.51
CA ASP A 181 -13.46 -26.03 13.18
C ASP A 181 -14.12 -25.15 12.10
N VAL A 182 -13.29 -24.56 11.23
CA VAL A 182 -13.74 -23.69 10.13
C VAL A 182 -13.63 -24.36 8.75
N ARG A 183 -13.21 -25.62 8.68
CA ARG A 183 -13.08 -26.35 7.41
C ARG A 183 -14.41 -26.47 6.71
N GLY A 184 -14.44 -26.10 5.43
CA GLY A 184 -15.65 -26.11 4.61
C GLY A 184 -16.70 -25.07 5.03
N LYS A 185 -16.35 -24.05 5.82
CA LYS A 185 -17.27 -23.02 6.30
C LYS A 185 -16.88 -21.63 5.82
N ILE A 186 -17.82 -20.70 5.83
CA ILE A 186 -17.59 -19.27 5.70
C ILE A 186 -17.22 -18.72 7.07
N VAL A 187 -16.06 -18.07 7.16
CA VAL A 187 -15.62 -17.41 8.40
C VAL A 187 -16.15 -15.97 8.41
N ALA A 188 -16.93 -15.64 9.44
CA ALA A 188 -17.38 -14.28 9.71
C ALA A 188 -16.45 -13.62 10.75
N PHE A 189 -15.96 -12.41 10.47
CA PHE A 189 -15.03 -11.69 11.33
C PHE A 189 -15.38 -10.20 11.46
N LEU A 190 -14.91 -9.57 12.54
CA LEU A 190 -15.02 -8.12 12.76
C LEU A 190 -13.86 -7.37 12.12
N PRO A 191 -14.08 -6.10 11.70
CA PRO A 191 -12.99 -5.21 11.28
C PRO A 191 -12.06 -4.87 12.45
N GLY A 192 -10.87 -4.36 12.11
CA GLY A 192 -9.88 -3.96 13.12
C GLY A 192 -9.29 -5.14 13.91
N THR A 193 -8.74 -4.82 15.07
CA THR A 193 -8.02 -5.75 15.95
C THR A 193 -8.37 -5.48 17.40
N PRO A 194 -8.14 -6.41 18.33
CA PRO A 194 -8.18 -6.12 19.75
C PRO A 194 -7.05 -5.15 20.14
N GLU A 195 -7.19 -4.50 21.29
CA GLU A 195 -6.13 -3.68 21.88
C GLU A 195 -4.91 -4.53 22.27
N GLY A 196 -3.73 -3.87 22.39
CA GLY A 196 -2.49 -4.50 22.86
C GLY A 196 -1.57 -5.05 21.76
N LEU A 197 -1.95 -4.95 20.49
CA LEU A 197 -1.04 -5.15 19.37
C LEU A 197 -0.24 -3.88 19.08
N GLY A 198 1.03 -4.04 18.70
CA GLY A 198 1.83 -2.96 18.11
C GLY A 198 1.17 -2.40 16.84
N GLY A 199 1.59 -1.22 16.38
CA GLY A 199 0.97 -0.57 15.23
C GLY A 199 1.05 -1.40 13.97
N GLU A 200 2.21 -1.96 13.69
CA GLU A 200 2.48 -2.78 12.50
C GLU A 200 1.66 -4.07 12.49
N GLU A 201 1.64 -4.80 13.59
CA GLU A 201 0.83 -6.02 13.74
C GLU A 201 -0.67 -5.69 13.71
N ARG A 202 -1.07 -4.55 14.27
CA ARG A 202 -2.45 -4.07 14.22
C ARG A 202 -2.88 -3.77 12.78
N ALA A 203 -2.06 -3.08 12.00
CA ALA A 203 -2.33 -2.81 10.59
C ALA A 203 -2.38 -4.12 9.78
N PHE A 204 -1.43 -5.04 10.01
CA PHE A 204 -1.40 -6.34 9.36
C PHE A 204 -2.66 -7.17 9.66
N PHE A 205 -2.99 -7.36 10.93
CA PHE A 205 -4.17 -8.14 11.34
C PHE A 205 -5.49 -7.41 11.10
N GLY A 206 -5.48 -6.08 10.93
CA GLY A 206 -6.64 -5.28 10.56
C GLY A 206 -7.14 -5.56 9.14
N SER A 207 -6.24 -5.97 8.25
CA SER A 207 -6.54 -6.24 6.84
C SER A 207 -7.51 -7.42 6.65
N ALA A 208 -8.62 -7.19 5.94
CA ALA A 208 -9.58 -8.26 5.61
C ALA A 208 -8.95 -9.37 4.76
N ALA A 209 -8.00 -9.04 3.87
CA ALA A 209 -7.26 -10.00 3.06
C ALA A 209 -6.40 -10.93 3.93
N ASN A 210 -5.68 -10.39 4.92
CA ASN A 210 -4.87 -11.19 5.83
C ASN A 210 -5.74 -12.07 6.74
N LYS A 211 -6.91 -11.57 7.19
CA LYS A 211 -7.89 -12.38 7.93
C LYS A 211 -8.44 -13.53 7.09
N ALA A 212 -8.77 -13.27 5.81
CA ALA A 212 -9.15 -14.30 4.88
C ALA A 212 -8.03 -15.33 4.64
N ALA A 213 -6.76 -14.89 4.60
CA ALA A 213 -5.61 -15.79 4.48
C ALA A 213 -5.46 -16.69 5.72
N LEU A 214 -5.66 -16.15 6.93
CA LEU A 214 -5.67 -16.95 8.16
C LEU A 214 -6.81 -17.97 8.20
N ALA A 215 -7.99 -17.61 7.70
CA ALA A 215 -9.13 -18.52 7.55
C ALA A 215 -8.84 -19.60 6.48
N ALA A 216 -8.28 -19.22 5.33
CA ALA A 216 -7.89 -20.11 4.24
C ALA A 216 -6.89 -21.18 4.71
N ALA A 217 -5.86 -20.78 5.46
CA ALA A 217 -4.88 -21.69 6.02
C ALA A 217 -5.49 -22.76 6.95
N ARG A 218 -6.75 -22.56 7.39
CA ARG A 218 -7.53 -23.49 8.24
C ARG A 218 -8.64 -24.22 7.47
N GLY A 219 -8.66 -24.09 6.14
CA GLY A 219 -9.61 -24.78 5.27
C GLY A 219 -10.99 -24.13 5.18
N ALA A 220 -11.14 -22.85 5.52
CA ALA A 220 -12.35 -22.10 5.23
C ALA A 220 -12.55 -21.98 3.71
N VAL A 221 -13.80 -21.95 3.26
CA VAL A 221 -14.16 -21.84 1.84
C VAL A 221 -14.64 -20.44 1.43
N GLY A 222 -14.78 -19.54 2.39
CA GLY A 222 -15.12 -18.15 2.17
C GLY A 222 -14.92 -17.35 3.45
N ALA A 223 -14.87 -16.03 3.30
CA ALA A 223 -14.78 -15.08 4.41
C ALA A 223 -15.83 -13.99 4.22
N ILE A 224 -16.35 -13.45 5.32
CA ILE A 224 -17.33 -12.35 5.30
C ILE A 224 -17.04 -11.42 6.47
N GLN A 225 -16.98 -10.12 6.20
CA GLN A 225 -16.82 -9.13 7.26
C GLN A 225 -18.18 -8.79 7.87
N ILE A 226 -18.23 -8.46 9.16
CA ILE A 226 -19.42 -7.92 9.80
C ILE A 226 -19.12 -6.47 10.18
N ASP A 227 -19.94 -5.53 9.69
CA ASP A 227 -19.80 -4.11 10.00
C ASP A 227 -20.12 -3.87 11.48
N MET A 228 -19.10 -3.54 12.25
CA MET A 228 -19.21 -3.23 13.68
C MET A 228 -18.49 -1.92 13.96
N PRO A 229 -19.11 -1.00 14.73
CA PRO A 229 -18.43 0.22 15.14
C PRO A 229 -17.11 -0.07 15.85
N ARG A 230 -16.07 0.66 15.48
CA ARG A 230 -14.81 0.66 16.24
C ARG A 230 -14.97 1.60 17.44
N ALA A 231 -14.49 1.21 18.60
CA ALA A 231 -14.42 2.10 19.75
C ALA A 231 -13.57 3.33 19.40
N GLY A 232 -14.15 4.54 19.55
CA GLY A 232 -13.47 5.80 19.21
C GLY A 232 -13.35 6.15 17.73
N GLY A 233 -13.80 5.29 16.81
CA GLY A 233 -13.75 5.52 15.36
C GLY A 233 -14.97 6.30 14.82
N ARG A 234 -14.77 7.09 13.75
CA ARG A 234 -15.89 7.64 12.96
C ARG A 234 -16.63 6.48 12.31
N GLN A 235 -17.90 6.30 12.70
CA GLN A 235 -18.74 5.30 12.05
C GLN A 235 -19.32 5.88 10.75
N ARG A 236 -19.06 5.21 9.63
CA ARG A 236 -19.82 5.45 8.39
C ARG A 236 -21.12 4.63 8.46
N PRO A 237 -22.26 5.19 8.06
CA PRO A 237 -23.47 4.41 7.93
C PRO A 237 -23.28 3.24 6.97
N PHE A 238 -23.83 2.06 7.28
CA PHE A 238 -23.75 0.89 6.40
C PHE A 238 -24.24 1.17 4.97
N ALA A 239 -25.24 2.05 4.83
CA ALA A 239 -25.72 2.54 3.54
C ALA A 239 -24.62 3.22 2.68
N THR A 240 -23.54 3.72 3.29
CA THR A 240 -22.40 4.27 2.53
C THR A 240 -21.67 3.17 1.77
N LEU A 241 -21.52 1.98 2.34
CA LEU A 241 -20.95 0.81 1.64
C LEU A 241 -21.81 0.43 0.44
N ALA A 242 -23.12 0.44 0.61
CA ALA A 242 -24.06 0.14 -0.47
C ALA A 242 -24.01 1.17 -1.61
N ARG A 243 -23.63 2.42 -1.33
CA ARG A 243 -23.49 3.47 -2.34
C ARG A 243 -22.26 3.27 -3.23
N TYR A 244 -21.18 2.69 -2.68
CA TYR A 244 -19.90 2.52 -3.37
C TYR A 244 -19.53 1.05 -3.57
N TYR A 245 -20.51 0.14 -3.57
CA TYR A 245 -20.29 -1.31 -3.64
C TYR A 245 -19.59 -1.76 -4.92
N ASP A 246 -19.80 -1.03 -6.00
CA ASP A 246 -19.26 -1.30 -7.33
C ASP A 246 -18.00 -0.49 -7.66
N ALA A 247 -17.41 0.17 -6.66
CA ALA A 247 -16.13 0.87 -6.83
C ALA A 247 -15.04 -0.09 -7.32
N PRO A 248 -14.30 0.28 -8.39
CA PRO A 248 -13.28 -0.58 -8.95
C PRO A 248 -12.11 -0.76 -7.98
N ARG A 249 -11.59 -1.96 -7.91
CA ARG A 249 -10.32 -2.30 -7.27
C ARG A 249 -9.32 -2.68 -8.36
N VAL A 250 -8.04 -2.48 -8.11
CA VAL A 250 -6.99 -2.81 -9.08
C VAL A 250 -6.02 -3.80 -8.45
N THR A 251 -5.58 -4.77 -9.24
CA THR A 251 -4.45 -5.66 -8.94
C THR A 251 -3.83 -6.10 -10.25
N TRP A 252 -2.83 -6.98 -10.22
CA TRP A 252 -2.29 -7.54 -11.45
C TRP A 252 -3.16 -8.70 -11.97
N ALA A 253 -3.14 -8.89 -13.29
CA ALA A 253 -3.97 -9.88 -13.97
C ALA A 253 -3.31 -11.26 -13.98
N ASN A 254 -4.13 -12.29 -13.76
CA ASN A 254 -3.76 -13.67 -14.07
C ASN A 254 -3.72 -13.89 -15.60
N PRO A 255 -3.09 -14.97 -16.09
CA PRO A 255 -3.05 -15.27 -17.52
C PRO A 255 -4.42 -15.43 -18.20
N ASP A 256 -5.46 -15.77 -17.44
CA ASP A 256 -6.85 -15.89 -17.91
C ASP A 256 -7.61 -14.55 -17.93
N GLY A 257 -6.95 -13.45 -17.57
CA GLY A 257 -7.52 -12.11 -17.52
C GLY A 257 -8.36 -11.82 -16.26
N THR A 258 -8.42 -12.73 -15.30
CA THR A 258 -8.99 -12.45 -13.98
C THR A 258 -7.97 -11.72 -13.10
N ALA A 259 -8.42 -11.15 -11.99
CA ALA A 259 -7.56 -10.45 -11.06
C ALA A 259 -6.85 -11.43 -10.11
N HIS A 260 -5.59 -11.14 -9.76
CA HIS A 260 -4.87 -11.91 -8.77
C HIS A 260 -5.59 -11.88 -7.41
N ALA A 261 -5.59 -13.02 -6.74
CA ALA A 261 -6.15 -13.17 -5.41
C ALA A 261 -5.12 -13.84 -4.48
N MET A 262 -4.85 -13.23 -3.35
CA MET A 262 -3.99 -13.81 -2.32
C MET A 262 -4.52 -15.18 -1.82
N THR A 263 -5.84 -15.33 -1.77
CA THR A 263 -6.54 -16.54 -1.29
C THR A 263 -7.64 -16.97 -2.27
N PRO A 264 -7.29 -17.52 -3.45
CA PRO A 264 -8.27 -17.79 -4.49
C PRO A 264 -9.37 -18.78 -4.07
N ALA A 265 -9.08 -19.70 -3.16
CA ALA A 265 -10.04 -20.69 -2.64
C ALA A 265 -10.91 -20.18 -1.47
N THR A 266 -10.61 -18.98 -0.94
CA THR A 266 -11.33 -18.41 0.23
C THR A 266 -11.60 -16.93 -0.02
N PRO A 267 -12.52 -16.61 -0.95
CA PRO A 267 -12.83 -15.22 -1.29
C PRO A 267 -13.48 -14.49 -0.11
N VAL A 268 -13.26 -13.18 -0.04
CA VAL A 268 -14.06 -12.28 0.78
C VAL A 268 -15.35 -11.98 0.02
N LEU A 269 -16.47 -12.52 0.51
CA LEU A 269 -17.75 -12.52 -0.19
C LEU A 269 -18.51 -11.19 -0.08
N GLY A 270 -18.22 -10.40 0.95
CA GLY A 270 -18.92 -9.15 1.21
C GLY A 270 -18.90 -8.75 2.67
N THR A 271 -19.79 -7.83 3.01
CA THR A 271 -19.96 -7.32 4.36
C THR A 271 -21.41 -7.48 4.81
N LEU A 272 -21.62 -8.04 5.99
CA LEU A 272 -22.92 -8.08 6.68
C LEU A 272 -23.06 -6.85 7.57
N SER A 273 -24.25 -6.28 7.63
CA SER A 273 -24.61 -5.35 8.71
C SER A 273 -24.83 -6.09 10.02
N GLN A 274 -25.01 -5.35 11.11
CA GLN A 274 -25.41 -5.94 12.39
C GLN A 274 -26.80 -6.64 12.29
N ALA A 275 -27.71 -6.06 11.50
CA ALA A 275 -29.03 -6.67 11.24
C ALA A 275 -28.89 -7.99 10.48
N GLY A 276 -28.06 -8.00 9.43
CA GLY A 276 -27.72 -9.23 8.70
C GLY A 276 -27.08 -10.30 9.61
N ALA A 277 -26.13 -9.91 10.44
CA ALA A 277 -25.51 -10.83 11.41
C ALA A 277 -26.53 -11.37 12.43
N ALA A 278 -27.46 -10.54 12.91
CA ALA A 278 -28.52 -10.97 13.82
C ALA A 278 -29.45 -12.01 13.18
N LYS A 279 -29.73 -11.93 11.88
CA LYS A 279 -30.51 -12.95 11.14
C LYS A 279 -29.81 -14.32 11.13
N LEU A 280 -28.47 -14.34 11.02
CA LEU A 280 -27.67 -15.58 10.99
C LEU A 280 -27.49 -16.18 12.39
N PHE A 281 -27.16 -15.36 13.37
CA PHE A 281 -26.70 -15.81 14.69
C PHE A 281 -27.77 -15.70 15.80
N GLY A 282 -28.90 -15.03 15.52
CA GLY A 282 -30.02 -14.86 16.46
C GLY A 282 -29.55 -14.22 17.78
N LYS A 283 -30.09 -14.71 18.91
CA LYS A 283 -29.73 -14.20 20.26
C LYS A 283 -28.24 -14.29 20.60
N GLY A 284 -27.47 -15.14 19.90
CA GLY A 284 -26.00 -15.17 20.05
C GLY A 284 -25.33 -13.86 19.64
N TRP A 285 -25.91 -13.16 18.66
CA TRP A 285 -25.38 -11.88 18.20
C TRP A 285 -25.51 -10.76 19.25
N ASP A 286 -26.58 -10.76 20.04
CA ASP A 286 -26.77 -9.79 21.13
C ASP A 286 -25.60 -9.82 22.14
N ALA A 287 -25.05 -11.01 22.39
CA ALA A 287 -23.90 -11.16 23.26
C ALA A 287 -22.61 -10.57 22.65
N VAL A 288 -22.45 -10.64 21.31
CA VAL A 288 -21.33 -10.01 20.60
C VAL A 288 -21.44 -8.49 20.66
N VAL A 289 -22.62 -7.94 20.38
CA VAL A 289 -22.89 -6.49 20.46
C VAL A 289 -22.61 -5.96 21.87
N LYS A 290 -23.10 -6.69 22.90
CA LYS A 290 -22.82 -6.34 24.29
C LYS A 290 -21.33 -6.39 24.64
N ALA A 291 -20.61 -7.40 24.14
CA ALA A 291 -19.16 -7.52 24.35
C ALA A 291 -18.40 -6.37 23.68
N ALA A 292 -18.82 -5.95 22.47
CA ALA A 292 -18.20 -4.86 21.72
C ALA A 292 -18.30 -3.50 22.43
N ALA A 293 -19.28 -3.31 23.30
CA ALA A 293 -19.43 -2.11 24.12
C ALA A 293 -18.49 -2.07 25.35
N SER A 294 -17.72 -3.14 25.59
CA SER A 294 -16.77 -3.20 26.72
C SER A 294 -15.45 -2.54 26.33
N ALA A 295 -14.73 -2.00 27.31
CA ALA A 295 -13.39 -1.44 27.12
C ALA A 295 -12.37 -2.48 26.63
N LYS A 296 -12.57 -3.76 26.95
CA LYS A 296 -11.74 -4.90 26.49
C LYS A 296 -12.64 -5.99 25.95
N PRO A 297 -13.09 -5.86 24.67
CA PRO A 297 -13.99 -6.82 24.07
C PRO A 297 -13.36 -8.23 24.04
N ALA A 298 -14.11 -9.22 24.47
CA ALA A 298 -13.76 -10.63 24.32
C ALA A 298 -14.91 -11.36 23.64
N TYR A 299 -14.65 -11.95 22.50
CA TYR A 299 -15.65 -12.63 21.69
C TYR A 299 -15.55 -14.15 21.84
N LYS A 300 -16.70 -14.79 21.92
CA LYS A 300 -16.80 -16.25 21.81
C LYS A 300 -17.22 -16.60 20.39
N PRO A 301 -16.67 -17.66 19.80
CA PRO A 301 -17.12 -18.15 18.50
C PRO A 301 -18.60 -18.50 18.51
N LEU A 302 -19.29 -18.17 17.41
CA LEU A 302 -20.69 -18.52 17.19
C LEU A 302 -20.83 -19.35 15.92
N VAL A 303 -21.56 -20.45 16.00
CA VAL A 303 -21.91 -21.27 14.83
C VAL A 303 -23.32 -20.94 14.42
N ALA A 304 -23.53 -20.43 13.23
CA ALA A 304 -24.85 -20.24 12.67
C ALA A 304 -25.47 -21.59 12.29
N ARG A 305 -26.69 -21.86 12.75
CA ARG A 305 -27.40 -23.12 12.46
C ARG A 305 -28.15 -23.03 11.12
N GLY A 306 -27.42 -23.27 10.02
CA GLY A 306 -27.92 -23.16 8.66
C GLY A 306 -26.79 -22.94 7.67
N ALA A 307 -27.12 -22.50 6.47
CA ALA A 307 -26.20 -22.17 5.41
C ALA A 307 -26.44 -20.77 4.84
N LEU A 308 -25.38 -20.03 4.56
CA LEU A 308 -25.40 -18.79 3.80
C LEU A 308 -25.01 -19.11 2.37
N THR A 309 -25.86 -18.71 1.43
CA THR A 309 -25.57 -18.76 0.00
C THR A 309 -25.36 -17.34 -0.50
N VAL A 310 -24.18 -17.09 -1.07
CA VAL A 310 -23.84 -15.80 -1.71
C VAL A 310 -23.55 -16.03 -3.18
N ALA A 311 -24.20 -15.26 -4.04
CA ALA A 311 -23.94 -15.26 -5.46
C ALA A 311 -23.66 -13.82 -5.93
N SER A 312 -22.59 -13.64 -6.72
CA SER A 312 -22.19 -12.34 -7.26
C SER A 312 -21.47 -12.50 -8.59
N LYS A 313 -21.47 -11.43 -9.39
CA LYS A 313 -20.69 -11.34 -10.63
C LYS A 313 -19.62 -10.27 -10.50
N THR A 314 -18.43 -10.55 -11.04
CA THR A 314 -17.32 -9.63 -11.09
C THR A 314 -17.00 -9.25 -12.53
N GLY A 315 -16.99 -7.96 -12.83
CA GLY A 315 -16.53 -7.41 -14.10
C GLY A 315 -15.04 -7.10 -14.04
N PHE A 316 -14.33 -7.32 -15.14
CA PHE A 316 -12.89 -7.09 -15.27
C PHE A 316 -12.62 -6.12 -16.42
N LYS A 317 -11.71 -5.17 -16.21
CA LYS A 317 -11.22 -4.25 -17.24
C LYS A 317 -9.69 -4.30 -17.23
N PRO A 318 -9.04 -4.87 -18.27
CA PRO A 318 -7.59 -4.90 -18.36
C PRO A 318 -7.02 -3.49 -18.50
N MET A 319 -5.84 -3.29 -17.96
CA MET A 319 -5.03 -2.08 -18.03
C MET A 319 -3.57 -2.51 -18.14
N ASP A 320 -2.72 -1.69 -18.74
CA ASP A 320 -1.29 -1.93 -18.79
C ASP A 320 -0.55 -0.89 -17.98
N SER A 321 0.52 -1.29 -17.30
CA SER A 321 1.47 -0.42 -16.61
C SER A 321 2.84 -1.09 -16.60
N GLY A 322 3.83 -0.52 -15.93
CA GLY A 322 5.15 -1.15 -15.85
C GLY A 322 6.03 -0.60 -14.74
N ASN A 323 6.79 -1.49 -14.13
CA ASN A 323 7.91 -1.10 -13.26
C ASN A 323 9.11 -0.69 -14.11
N VAL A 324 9.95 0.21 -13.60
CA VAL A 324 11.19 0.61 -14.28
C VAL A 324 12.39 0.13 -13.48
N ILE A 325 13.30 -0.60 -14.13
CA ILE A 325 14.36 -1.34 -13.45
C ILE A 325 15.72 -1.02 -14.07
N GLY A 326 16.64 -0.48 -13.26
CA GLY A 326 18.02 -0.26 -13.61
C GLY A 326 18.97 -1.01 -12.68
N LEU A 327 20.10 -1.48 -13.20
CA LEU A 327 21.07 -2.28 -12.46
C LEU A 327 22.47 -1.66 -12.48
N ILE A 328 23.15 -1.68 -11.33
CA ILE A 328 24.58 -1.50 -11.21
C ILE A 328 25.19 -2.84 -10.78
N PRO A 329 25.92 -3.53 -11.65
CA PRO A 329 26.51 -4.82 -11.33
C PRO A 329 27.48 -4.77 -10.16
N GLY A 330 27.44 -5.78 -9.30
CA GLY A 330 28.41 -5.97 -8.23
C GLY A 330 29.79 -6.30 -8.75
N SER A 331 30.81 -5.90 -7.98
CA SER A 331 32.23 -6.08 -8.32
C SER A 331 32.89 -7.27 -7.63
N ASP A 332 32.35 -7.73 -6.51
CA ASP A 332 32.96 -8.84 -5.76
C ASP A 332 32.61 -10.19 -6.39
N PRO A 333 33.58 -11.06 -6.69
CA PRO A 333 33.32 -12.36 -7.34
C PRO A 333 32.36 -13.28 -6.57
N LYS A 334 32.25 -13.13 -5.25
CA LYS A 334 31.36 -13.95 -4.39
C LYS A 334 30.01 -13.33 -4.15
N LEU A 335 29.93 -11.99 -4.13
CA LEU A 335 28.72 -11.25 -3.74
C LEU A 335 27.96 -10.62 -4.91
N LYS A 336 28.57 -10.51 -6.10
CA LYS A 336 27.99 -9.83 -7.27
C LYS A 336 26.64 -10.39 -7.73
N ASP A 337 26.35 -11.65 -7.42
CA ASP A 337 25.10 -12.30 -7.77
C ASP A 337 24.01 -12.09 -6.71
N GLU A 338 24.35 -11.47 -5.58
CA GLU A 338 23.38 -10.98 -4.59
C GLU A 338 22.94 -9.56 -4.94
N VAL A 339 21.67 -9.25 -4.70
CA VAL A 339 21.02 -8.00 -5.13
C VAL A 339 20.46 -7.26 -3.92
N VAL A 340 20.86 -5.99 -3.79
CA VAL A 340 20.20 -5.01 -2.91
C VAL A 340 19.24 -4.20 -3.77
N VAL A 341 17.97 -4.17 -3.41
CA VAL A 341 16.95 -3.37 -4.11
C VAL A 341 16.80 -2.03 -3.42
N LEU A 342 16.73 -0.96 -4.21
CA LEU A 342 16.25 0.35 -3.79
C LEU A 342 14.95 0.60 -4.54
N SER A 343 13.87 0.75 -3.81
CA SER A 343 12.52 0.90 -4.38
C SER A 343 11.90 2.26 -4.10
N ALA A 344 11.09 2.75 -5.03
CA ALA A 344 10.23 3.92 -4.86
C ALA A 344 9.04 3.79 -5.81
N HIS A 345 7.84 4.21 -5.40
CA HIS A 345 6.72 4.21 -6.35
C HIS A 345 6.73 5.45 -7.24
N LEU A 346 6.27 5.25 -8.47
CA LEU A 346 6.28 6.28 -9.50
C LEU A 346 4.89 6.87 -9.74
N ASP A 347 3.85 6.09 -9.55
CA ASP A 347 2.47 6.54 -9.72
C ASP A 347 2.02 7.49 -8.62
N HIS A 348 0.89 8.16 -8.86
CA HIS A 348 0.10 8.83 -7.86
C HIS A 348 -1.39 8.69 -8.21
N ILE A 349 -2.27 9.40 -7.53
CA ILE A 349 -3.72 9.15 -7.55
C ILE A 349 -4.48 9.84 -8.67
N GLY A 350 -3.79 10.50 -9.62
CA GLY A 350 -4.43 11.08 -10.81
C GLY A 350 -5.22 12.37 -10.54
N THR A 351 -6.34 12.51 -11.22
CA THR A 351 -7.17 13.72 -11.21
C THR A 351 -8.51 13.45 -10.52
N ASN A 352 -8.91 14.33 -9.62
CA ASN A 352 -10.19 14.24 -8.93
C ASN A 352 -11.37 14.48 -9.90
N ASP A 353 -12.45 13.72 -9.72
CA ASP A 353 -13.69 13.91 -10.46
C ASP A 353 -14.50 15.10 -9.92
N GLY A 354 -14.87 16.00 -10.80
CA GLY A 354 -15.76 17.13 -10.51
C GLY A 354 -15.16 18.20 -9.60
N GLY A 355 -15.87 19.31 -9.42
CA GLY A 355 -15.45 20.46 -8.63
C GLY A 355 -14.90 21.60 -9.49
N GLU A 356 -14.82 22.79 -8.87
CA GLU A 356 -14.16 23.96 -9.43
C GLU A 356 -12.73 24.07 -8.88
N GLY A 357 -11.80 24.68 -9.64
CA GLY A 357 -10.42 24.89 -9.24
C GLY A 357 -9.49 23.75 -9.64
N ASP A 358 -8.39 23.63 -8.91
CA ASP A 358 -7.39 22.59 -9.13
C ASP A 358 -7.93 21.21 -8.77
N ARG A 359 -7.68 20.22 -9.64
CA ARG A 359 -8.16 18.84 -9.50
C ARG A 359 -7.05 17.82 -9.66
N ILE A 360 -5.84 18.26 -10.01
CA ILE A 360 -4.71 17.38 -10.26
C ILE A 360 -4.02 17.09 -8.92
N ASN A 361 -3.88 15.84 -8.58
CA ASN A 361 -3.04 15.43 -7.46
C ASN A 361 -1.62 15.26 -8.01
N ASN A 362 -0.79 16.29 -7.87
CA ASN A 362 0.54 16.33 -8.48
C ASN A 362 1.53 15.40 -7.79
N GLY A 363 1.36 15.15 -6.49
CA GLY A 363 2.18 14.21 -5.73
C GLY A 363 3.67 14.57 -5.76
N ALA A 364 4.00 15.80 -5.33
CA ALA A 364 5.38 16.26 -5.33
C ALA A 364 6.21 15.55 -4.27
N LEU A 365 5.70 15.44 -3.03
CA LEU A 365 6.31 14.69 -1.94
C LEU A 365 5.89 13.22 -1.96
N ASP A 366 4.70 12.93 -2.48
CA ASP A 366 4.13 11.59 -2.65
C ASP A 366 3.96 11.24 -4.14
N ASN A 367 4.92 10.64 -4.84
CA ASN A 367 6.27 10.31 -4.45
C ASN A 367 7.29 10.76 -5.52
N ALA A 368 7.02 11.90 -6.20
CA ALA A 368 7.98 12.41 -7.20
C ALA A 368 9.37 12.66 -6.60
N ILE A 369 9.44 13.09 -5.32
CA ILE A 369 10.71 13.33 -4.64
C ILE A 369 11.41 12.03 -4.23
N GLY A 370 10.69 10.95 -3.97
CA GLY A 370 11.28 9.62 -3.78
C GLY A 370 11.91 9.09 -5.06
N ILE A 371 11.24 9.24 -6.20
CA ILE A 371 11.81 8.91 -7.52
C ILE A 371 13.01 9.80 -7.86
N ALA A 372 12.94 11.11 -7.56
CA ALA A 372 14.09 12.00 -7.72
C ALA A 372 15.28 11.53 -6.88
N SER A 373 15.03 11.11 -5.62
CA SER A 373 16.05 10.55 -4.75
C SER A 373 16.65 9.27 -5.32
N LEU A 374 15.82 8.37 -5.84
CA LEU A 374 16.25 7.11 -6.46
C LEU A 374 17.17 7.35 -7.68
N ILE A 375 16.85 8.34 -8.52
CA ILE A 375 17.67 8.70 -9.70
C ILE A 375 19.01 9.31 -9.26
N GLU A 376 19.00 10.25 -8.32
CA GLU A 376 20.23 10.90 -7.84
C GLU A 376 21.13 9.90 -7.09
N GLU A 377 20.55 8.95 -6.38
CA GLU A 377 21.26 7.86 -5.74
C GLU A 377 21.93 6.93 -6.76
N ALA A 378 21.23 6.62 -7.86
CA ALA A 378 21.80 5.84 -8.98
C ALA A 378 23.02 6.54 -9.58
N LYS A 379 22.93 7.85 -9.84
CA LYS A 379 24.07 8.66 -10.31
C LYS A 379 25.24 8.60 -9.32
N ARG A 380 24.96 8.69 -8.02
CA ARG A 380 25.97 8.67 -6.97
C ARG A 380 26.69 7.31 -6.89
N PHE A 381 25.95 6.20 -7.02
CA PHE A 381 26.57 4.87 -7.11
C PHE A 381 27.48 4.73 -8.33
N LYS A 382 27.12 5.30 -9.47
CA LYS A 382 27.89 5.24 -10.71
C LYS A 382 29.17 6.09 -10.67
N THR A 383 29.12 7.23 -9.98
CA THR A 383 30.27 8.15 -9.85
C THR A 383 31.14 7.84 -8.63
N ALA A 384 30.78 6.86 -7.81
CA ALA A 384 31.55 6.44 -6.67
C ALA A 384 32.93 5.90 -7.07
N ALA A 385 33.97 6.20 -6.28
CA ALA A 385 35.36 5.79 -6.55
C ALA A 385 35.52 4.27 -6.65
N THR A 386 34.67 3.51 -5.96
CA THR A 386 34.67 2.04 -6.00
C THR A 386 33.25 1.54 -6.31
N PRO A 387 33.10 0.55 -7.20
CA PRO A 387 31.80 -0.06 -7.44
C PRO A 387 31.31 -0.82 -6.20
N PRO A 388 29.99 -1.03 -6.02
CA PRO A 388 29.45 -1.84 -4.93
C PRO A 388 29.88 -3.31 -5.07
N LYS A 389 30.01 -4.03 -3.94
CA LYS A 389 30.34 -5.47 -3.97
C LYS A 389 29.18 -6.31 -4.47
N ARG A 390 27.95 -6.06 -3.98
CA ARG A 390 26.71 -6.66 -4.48
C ARG A 390 26.15 -5.85 -5.63
N THR A 391 25.36 -6.47 -6.47
CA THR A 391 24.54 -5.78 -7.47
C THR A 391 23.51 -4.89 -6.76
N VAL A 392 23.35 -3.66 -7.22
CA VAL A 392 22.33 -2.72 -6.74
C VAL A 392 21.28 -2.56 -7.84
N MET A 393 20.02 -2.82 -7.49
CA MET A 393 18.85 -2.65 -8.34
C MET A 393 18.10 -1.39 -7.93
N PHE A 394 17.80 -0.54 -8.90
CA PHE A 394 16.94 0.64 -8.77
C PHE A 394 15.59 0.30 -9.39
N LEU A 395 14.55 0.28 -8.58
CA LEU A 395 13.22 -0.21 -8.94
C LEU A 395 12.18 0.90 -8.69
N ALA A 396 11.73 1.56 -9.76
CA ALA A 396 10.56 2.43 -9.69
C ALA A 396 9.31 1.58 -9.96
N VAL A 397 8.42 1.45 -8.99
CA VAL A 397 7.24 0.58 -9.07
C VAL A 397 5.99 1.32 -9.49
N ALA A 398 5.07 0.60 -10.11
CA ALA A 398 3.77 1.06 -10.56
C ALA A 398 2.68 0.71 -9.55
N ALA A 399 1.59 1.49 -9.55
CA ALA A 399 0.34 1.13 -8.88
C ALA A 399 0.51 0.83 -7.38
N GLU A 400 1.39 1.56 -6.69
CA GLU A 400 1.49 1.57 -5.24
C GLU A 400 0.17 2.03 -4.64
N GLU A 401 -0.37 3.14 -5.14
CA GLU A 401 -1.62 3.78 -4.76
C GLU A 401 -2.87 2.91 -4.99
N LYS A 402 -2.71 1.84 -5.75
CA LYS A 402 -3.76 0.84 -5.99
C LYS A 402 -3.61 -0.41 -5.09
N GLY A 403 -2.67 -0.37 -4.12
CA GLY A 403 -2.44 -1.44 -3.13
C GLY A 403 -1.14 -2.19 -3.30
N LEU A 404 -0.03 -1.48 -3.55
CA LEU A 404 1.32 -2.06 -3.69
C LEU A 404 1.40 -3.07 -4.85
N VAL A 405 0.69 -2.78 -5.98
CA VAL A 405 0.47 -3.79 -7.02
C VAL A 405 1.73 -4.06 -7.82
N GLY A 406 2.52 -3.03 -8.16
CA GLY A 406 3.75 -3.19 -8.93
C GLY A 406 4.84 -3.91 -8.17
N SER A 407 5.01 -3.60 -6.89
CA SER A 407 5.94 -4.31 -6.00
C SER A 407 5.48 -5.74 -5.71
N ASP A 408 4.16 -5.98 -5.55
CA ASP A 408 3.61 -7.33 -5.43
C ASP A 408 3.87 -8.16 -6.70
N TYR A 409 3.64 -7.56 -7.88
CA TYR A 409 3.94 -8.22 -9.15
C TYR A 409 5.42 -8.55 -9.26
N PHE A 410 6.31 -7.59 -8.99
CA PHE A 410 7.76 -7.82 -9.00
C PHE A 410 8.16 -8.93 -8.01
N ALA A 411 7.66 -8.91 -6.79
CA ALA A 411 7.98 -9.91 -5.78
C ALA A 411 7.50 -11.33 -6.17
N ASN A 412 6.46 -11.45 -7.02
CA ASN A 412 5.97 -12.72 -7.56
C ASN A 412 6.62 -13.10 -8.90
N HIS A 413 7.06 -12.12 -9.70
CA HIS A 413 7.64 -12.28 -11.04
C HIS A 413 8.95 -11.46 -11.16
N PRO A 414 9.95 -11.68 -10.28
CA PRO A 414 11.16 -10.87 -10.29
C PRO A 414 11.98 -11.11 -11.54
N THR A 415 12.62 -10.06 -12.06
CA THR A 415 13.51 -10.12 -13.23
C THR A 415 14.91 -10.69 -12.88
N VAL A 416 15.17 -10.96 -11.60
CA VAL A 416 16.33 -11.66 -11.07
C VAL A 416 15.86 -12.82 -10.19
N PRO A 417 16.68 -13.84 -9.93
CA PRO A 417 16.29 -14.91 -9.01
C PRO A 417 15.87 -14.36 -7.65
N LEU A 418 14.66 -14.63 -7.18
CA LEU A 418 14.13 -14.10 -5.90
C LEU A 418 15.10 -14.32 -4.73
N LYS A 419 15.73 -15.50 -4.67
CA LYS A 419 16.72 -15.85 -3.64
C LYS A 419 18.00 -15.02 -3.69
N SER A 420 18.30 -14.32 -4.80
CA SER A 420 19.44 -13.43 -4.89
C SER A 420 19.17 -12.07 -4.23
N ILE A 421 17.93 -11.69 -4.05
CA ILE A 421 17.57 -10.44 -3.37
C ILE A 421 17.83 -10.60 -1.87
N VAL A 422 18.68 -9.75 -1.32
CA VAL A 422 19.15 -9.86 0.07
C VAL A 422 18.55 -8.81 0.99
N ALA A 423 18.16 -7.66 0.45
CA ALA A 423 17.52 -6.57 1.17
C ALA A 423 16.76 -5.66 0.20
N ASP A 424 15.78 -4.93 0.74
CA ASP A 424 15.16 -3.80 0.07
C ASP A 424 15.24 -2.55 0.94
N VAL A 425 15.50 -1.39 0.32
CA VAL A 425 15.52 -0.05 0.92
C VAL A 425 14.50 0.79 0.17
N ASN A 426 13.40 1.13 0.80
CA ASN A 426 12.28 1.83 0.18
C ASN A 426 12.34 3.34 0.44
N LEU A 427 12.02 4.12 -0.60
CA LEU A 427 11.99 5.57 -0.63
C LEU A 427 10.57 6.03 -0.98
N ASP A 428 9.82 6.37 0.04
CA ASP A 428 8.43 6.76 -0.14
C ASP A 428 8.12 7.95 0.76
N MET A 429 7.53 9.00 0.19
CA MET A 429 7.13 10.23 0.88
C MET A 429 8.20 10.82 1.82
N PRO A 430 9.45 11.07 1.41
CA PRO A 430 10.34 11.82 2.26
C PRO A 430 9.84 13.26 2.40
N ILE A 431 9.27 13.61 3.56
CA ILE A 431 8.67 14.93 3.80
C ILE A 431 9.80 15.95 4.02
N LEU A 432 10.32 16.50 2.93
CA LEU A 432 11.46 17.43 2.92
C LEU A 432 10.99 18.90 2.97
N THR A 433 10.13 19.24 3.92
CA THR A 433 9.66 20.63 4.12
C THR A 433 10.35 21.33 5.28
N TYR A 434 11.35 20.69 5.89
CA TYR A 434 12.08 21.19 7.05
C TYR A 434 13.49 20.60 7.08
N LYS A 435 14.40 21.25 7.80
CA LYS A 435 15.73 20.69 8.10
C LYS A 435 15.57 19.54 9.10
N PHE A 436 15.73 18.30 8.63
CA PHE A 436 15.61 17.13 9.51
C PHE A 436 16.84 16.98 10.41
N GLU A 437 16.60 16.59 11.67
CA GLU A 437 17.63 16.45 12.71
C GLU A 437 17.85 14.98 13.11
N ASP A 438 16.96 14.08 12.67
CA ASP A 438 16.99 12.64 12.91
C ASP A 438 16.41 11.89 11.72
N MET A 439 16.53 10.56 11.74
CA MET A 439 15.89 9.66 10.77
C MET A 439 15.00 8.66 11.49
N VAL A 440 13.86 8.34 10.92
CA VAL A 440 13.04 7.18 11.26
C VAL A 440 13.23 6.13 10.18
N VAL A 441 13.58 4.92 10.58
CA VAL A 441 13.82 3.81 9.65
C VAL A 441 12.96 2.64 10.07
N PHE A 442 11.78 2.54 9.44
CA PHE A 442 10.83 1.47 9.69
C PHE A 442 11.45 0.13 9.31
N GLY A 443 11.28 -0.89 10.14
CA GLY A 443 11.86 -2.22 9.93
C GLY A 443 13.31 -2.39 10.36
N ALA A 444 14.04 -1.33 10.75
CA ALA A 444 15.45 -1.43 11.15
C ALA A 444 15.68 -2.40 12.31
N ASP A 445 14.81 -2.39 13.32
CA ASP A 445 14.96 -3.23 14.51
C ASP A 445 14.49 -4.68 14.33
N ARG A 446 13.98 -5.04 13.15
CA ARG A 446 13.46 -6.38 12.84
C ARG A 446 14.52 -7.34 12.30
N SER A 447 15.67 -6.81 11.86
CA SER A 447 16.69 -7.59 11.18
C SER A 447 18.12 -7.07 11.47
N THR A 448 19.13 -7.76 10.94
CA THR A 448 20.52 -7.31 11.00
C THR A 448 20.79 -6.06 10.15
N LEU A 449 19.77 -5.51 9.46
CA LEU A 449 19.85 -4.19 8.84
C LEU A 449 19.95 -3.07 9.89
N GLY A 450 19.40 -3.24 11.09
CA GLY A 450 19.41 -2.22 12.13
C GLY A 450 20.80 -1.69 12.51
N PRO A 451 21.78 -2.53 12.85
CA PRO A 451 23.15 -2.09 13.09
C PRO A 451 23.78 -1.37 11.88
N ILE A 452 23.49 -1.82 10.66
CA ILE A 452 23.99 -1.21 9.41
C ILE A 452 23.41 0.20 9.26
N VAL A 453 22.08 0.34 9.42
CA VAL A 453 21.36 1.62 9.35
C VAL A 453 21.92 2.59 10.40
N ARG A 454 22.01 2.17 11.66
CA ARG A 454 22.53 3.04 12.74
C ARG A 454 23.97 3.49 12.50
N LYS A 455 24.81 2.61 11.93
CA LYS A 455 26.19 2.97 11.57
C LYS A 455 26.20 4.03 10.46
N ALA A 456 25.44 3.81 9.37
CA ALA A 456 25.42 4.70 8.21
C ALA A 456 24.85 6.08 8.58
N VAL A 457 23.73 6.13 9.27
CA VAL A 457 23.06 7.36 9.72
C VAL A 457 23.92 8.11 10.75
N GLY A 458 24.50 7.37 11.70
CA GLY A 458 25.39 7.93 12.74
C GLY A 458 26.67 8.55 12.18
N ALA A 459 27.23 7.97 11.11
CA ALA A 459 28.40 8.53 10.43
C ALA A 459 28.11 9.91 9.79
N MET A 460 26.85 10.24 9.56
CA MET A 460 26.40 11.55 9.08
C MET A 460 25.99 12.52 10.22
N GLY A 461 26.24 12.14 11.47
CA GLY A 461 25.90 12.95 12.64
C GLY A 461 24.40 13.00 12.96
N LEU A 462 23.62 12.01 12.46
CA LEU A 462 22.19 11.92 12.72
C LEU A 462 21.88 10.74 13.64
N PRO A 463 20.97 10.87 14.59
CA PRO A 463 20.39 9.73 15.31
C PRO A 463 19.32 9.02 14.47
N VAL A 464 19.12 7.72 14.74
CA VAL A 464 17.92 6.98 14.32
C VAL A 464 16.94 6.99 15.48
N SER A 465 15.79 7.59 15.25
CA SER A 465 14.69 7.69 16.24
C SER A 465 13.71 6.53 16.08
N PRO A 466 13.04 6.12 17.17
CA PRO A 466 11.91 5.20 17.09
C PRO A 466 10.77 5.74 16.21
N ASP A 467 9.92 4.85 15.73
CA ASP A 467 8.68 5.24 15.04
C ASP A 467 7.84 6.18 15.94
N PRO A 468 7.59 7.44 15.51
CA PRO A 468 6.82 8.41 16.29
C PRO A 468 5.31 8.20 16.17
N MET A 469 4.84 7.33 15.26
CA MET A 469 3.43 7.08 14.95
C MET A 469 3.14 5.58 14.82
N PRO A 470 3.49 4.75 15.82
CA PRO A 470 3.36 3.29 15.70
C PRO A 470 1.91 2.85 15.47
N GLU A 471 0.93 3.68 15.85
CA GLU A 471 -0.50 3.44 15.60
C GLU A 471 -0.86 3.43 14.11
N GLU A 472 -0.07 4.09 13.27
CA GLU A 472 -0.29 4.15 11.83
C GLU A 472 0.19 2.90 11.08
N GLY A 473 1.05 2.09 11.70
CA GLY A 473 1.54 0.84 11.14
C GLY A 473 2.25 0.99 9.80
N ILE A 474 3.05 2.03 9.65
CA ILE A 474 3.67 2.47 8.39
C ILE A 474 4.51 1.37 7.73
N PHE A 475 5.21 0.56 8.53
CA PHE A 475 6.04 -0.55 8.02
C PHE A 475 5.29 -1.53 7.11
N VAL A 476 3.99 -1.72 7.23
CA VAL A 476 3.21 -2.67 6.41
C VAL A 476 2.44 -1.99 5.27
N ARG A 477 2.69 -0.70 5.01
CA ARG A 477 1.85 0.12 4.14
C ARG A 477 2.55 0.71 2.92
N SER A 478 3.79 0.32 2.64
CA SER A 478 4.51 0.71 1.44
C SER A 478 5.22 -0.49 0.79
N ASP A 479 5.81 -0.30 -0.37
CA ASP A 479 6.29 -1.31 -1.32
C ASP A 479 7.26 -2.34 -0.73
N HIS A 480 8.13 -1.94 0.21
CA HIS A 480 9.06 -2.83 0.90
C HIS A 480 8.34 -4.02 1.56
N PHE A 481 7.07 -3.84 1.95
CA PHE A 481 6.33 -4.91 2.60
C PHE A 481 6.08 -6.12 1.67
N ARG A 482 6.06 -5.93 0.36
CA ARG A 482 5.96 -7.04 -0.59
C ARG A 482 7.23 -7.90 -0.61
N PHE A 483 8.39 -7.31 -0.37
CA PHE A 483 9.64 -8.04 -0.17
C PHE A 483 9.65 -8.74 1.21
N VAL A 484 9.17 -8.09 2.25
CA VAL A 484 8.95 -8.71 3.57
C VAL A 484 8.10 -9.97 3.45
N GLN A 485 7.02 -9.94 2.67
CA GLN A 485 6.15 -11.11 2.42
C GLN A 485 6.86 -12.26 1.67
N LYS A 486 8.01 -12.00 1.06
CA LYS A 486 8.92 -13.01 0.47
C LYS A 486 10.06 -13.42 1.41
N GLY A 487 10.02 -12.99 2.67
CA GLY A 487 11.02 -13.28 3.68
C GLY A 487 12.30 -12.44 3.56
N ILE A 488 12.31 -11.38 2.75
CA ILE A 488 13.46 -10.51 2.52
C ILE A 488 13.47 -9.40 3.58
N PRO A 489 14.57 -9.22 4.36
CA PRO A 489 14.72 -8.09 5.26
C PRO A 489 14.63 -6.75 4.50
N SER A 490 13.77 -5.84 4.94
CA SER A 490 13.52 -4.58 4.25
C SER A 490 13.41 -3.43 5.24
N VAL A 491 13.76 -2.23 4.80
CA VAL A 491 13.64 -0.98 5.56
C VAL A 491 12.99 0.09 4.71
N PHE A 492 12.31 1.02 5.39
CA PHE A 492 11.66 2.17 4.79
C PHE A 492 12.06 3.45 5.55
N LEU A 493 12.48 4.49 4.83
CA LEU A 493 13.15 5.63 5.41
C LEU A 493 12.34 6.92 5.33
N TRP A 494 12.20 7.59 6.49
CA TRP A 494 11.69 8.96 6.56
C TRP A 494 12.63 9.89 7.30
N PRO A 495 12.66 11.20 6.96
CA PRO A 495 13.15 12.23 7.88
C PRO A 495 12.39 12.12 9.20
N GLY A 496 13.12 12.23 10.32
CA GLY A 496 12.53 12.07 11.64
C GLY A 496 11.71 13.30 12.09
N GLN A 497 11.07 13.17 13.25
CA GLN A 497 10.19 14.20 13.79
C GLN A 497 10.83 15.06 14.88
N ALA A 498 12.15 15.01 15.07
CA ALA A 498 12.85 15.91 15.96
C ALA A 498 12.79 17.38 15.46
N GLY A 499 12.96 18.33 16.39
CA GLY A 499 12.89 19.75 16.06
C GLY A 499 11.57 20.15 15.41
N PRO A 500 11.60 20.75 14.20
CA PRO A 500 10.38 21.18 13.49
C PRO A 500 9.62 20.01 12.84
N GLY A 501 10.19 18.80 12.81
CA GLY A 501 9.70 17.67 12.02
C GLY A 501 8.27 17.26 12.40
N LYS A 502 7.94 17.18 13.69
CA LYS A 502 6.59 16.81 14.13
C LYS A 502 5.50 17.71 13.54
N ALA A 503 5.71 19.02 13.56
CA ALA A 503 4.75 19.97 13.02
C ALA A 503 4.67 19.89 11.49
N ALA A 504 5.81 19.71 10.82
CA ALA A 504 5.89 19.61 9.37
C ALA A 504 5.21 18.34 8.85
N VAL A 505 5.43 17.19 9.49
CA VAL A 505 4.76 15.92 9.14
C VAL A 505 3.26 16.04 9.39
N ALA A 506 2.84 16.62 10.54
CA ALA A 506 1.43 16.83 10.85
C ALA A 506 0.73 17.73 9.82
N ASP A 507 1.38 18.79 9.39
CA ASP A 507 0.87 19.69 8.35
C ASP A 507 0.70 18.96 7.01
N PHE A 508 1.73 18.23 6.56
CA PHE A 508 1.66 17.46 5.32
C PHE A 508 0.52 16.45 5.35
N MET A 509 0.46 15.61 6.37
CA MET A 509 -0.57 14.57 6.50
C MET A 509 -1.99 15.16 6.56
N SER A 510 -2.18 16.32 7.20
CA SER A 510 -3.49 16.94 7.34
C SER A 510 -3.96 17.70 6.10
N HIS A 511 -3.04 18.32 5.35
CA HIS A 511 -3.39 19.30 4.32
C HIS A 511 -2.98 18.90 2.90
N ARG A 512 -1.98 18.00 2.72
CA ARG A 512 -1.38 17.71 1.41
C ARG A 512 -1.44 16.25 1.01
N TYR A 513 -1.27 15.33 1.93
CA TYR A 513 -1.28 13.89 1.65
C TYR A 513 -2.55 13.47 0.93
N HIS A 514 -2.42 12.90 -0.26
CA HIS A 514 -3.50 12.50 -1.19
C HIS A 514 -4.48 13.66 -1.51
N LYS A 515 -3.95 14.86 -1.68
CA LYS A 515 -4.71 16.07 -2.03
C LYS A 515 -3.97 16.89 -3.06
N VAL A 516 -4.72 17.74 -3.77
CA VAL A 516 -4.17 18.70 -4.74
C VAL A 516 -3.14 19.69 -4.16
N GLY A 517 -3.00 19.76 -2.84
CA GLY A 517 -2.01 20.62 -2.19
C GLY A 517 -0.60 20.02 -2.10
N ASP A 518 -0.36 18.77 -2.56
CA ASP A 518 1.00 18.21 -2.65
C ASP A 518 1.70 18.67 -3.94
N GLU A 519 2.14 19.93 -3.89
CA GLU A 519 2.67 20.68 -5.00
C GLU A 519 4.14 21.05 -4.81
N ILE A 520 4.86 21.19 -5.93
CA ILE A 520 6.29 21.53 -5.93
C ILE A 520 6.60 22.90 -5.33
N ASP A 521 5.66 23.83 -5.38
CA ASP A 521 5.81 25.19 -4.84
C ASP A 521 5.35 25.33 -3.37
N GLN A 522 4.98 24.25 -2.72
CA GLN A 522 4.44 24.23 -1.34
C GLN A 522 5.50 24.04 -0.24
N GLY A 523 6.63 24.73 -0.34
CA GLY A 523 7.59 24.87 0.75
C GLY A 523 8.55 23.69 0.92
N ILE A 524 8.92 23.02 -0.19
CA ILE A 524 9.98 22.00 -0.16
C ILE A 524 11.32 22.69 0.10
N ASP A 525 12.04 22.23 1.12
CA ASP A 525 13.42 22.63 1.42
C ASP A 525 14.39 21.79 0.58
N TRP A 526 14.74 22.30 -0.60
CA TRP A 526 15.60 21.60 -1.56
C TRP A 526 17.00 21.29 -1.00
N SER A 527 17.46 22.00 0.03
CA SER A 527 18.74 21.69 0.68
C SER A 527 18.72 20.33 1.40
N GLN A 528 17.55 19.83 1.75
CA GLN A 528 17.40 18.53 2.40
C GLN A 528 17.42 17.36 1.41
N GLY A 529 17.16 17.60 0.12
CA GLY A 529 17.17 16.56 -0.92
C GLY A 529 18.50 15.83 -1.03
N PRO A 530 19.61 16.51 -1.38
CA PRO A 530 20.94 15.88 -1.45
C PRO A 530 21.39 15.25 -0.12
N ARG A 531 20.93 15.82 0.99
CA ARG A 531 21.22 15.27 2.33
C ARG A 531 20.47 13.96 2.55
N PHE A 532 19.19 13.87 2.17
CA PHE A 532 18.39 12.64 2.23
C PHE A 532 18.97 11.56 1.32
N VAL A 533 19.30 11.90 0.06
CA VAL A 533 20.02 11.00 -0.88
C VAL A 533 21.32 10.49 -0.26
N SER A 534 22.06 11.35 0.46
CA SER A 534 23.32 10.93 1.10
C SER A 534 23.10 9.89 2.19
N VAL A 535 22.03 10.02 2.99
CA VAL A 535 21.68 9.03 4.02
C VAL A 535 21.30 7.69 3.38
N ASN A 536 20.43 7.72 2.37
CA ASN A 536 19.99 6.49 1.67
C ASN A 536 21.15 5.79 0.99
N TYR A 537 21.98 6.54 0.25
CA TYR A 537 23.19 6.02 -0.36
C TYR A 537 24.11 5.36 0.67
N ALA A 538 24.34 6.00 1.83
CA ALA A 538 25.22 5.43 2.86
C ALA A 538 24.66 4.10 3.39
N ILE A 539 23.37 4.00 3.63
CA ILE A 539 22.70 2.76 4.07
C ILE A 539 22.82 1.67 2.99
N ALA A 540 22.40 1.99 1.77
CA ALA A 540 22.43 1.04 0.66
C ALA A 540 23.85 0.58 0.35
N ARG A 541 24.85 1.47 0.44
CA ARG A 541 26.26 1.17 0.24
C ARG A 541 26.80 0.23 1.31
N GLU A 542 26.51 0.48 2.58
CA GLU A 542 26.90 -0.41 3.68
C GLU A 542 26.28 -1.81 3.53
N ILE A 543 25.03 -1.91 3.09
CA ILE A 543 24.38 -3.21 2.80
C ILE A 543 25.05 -3.89 1.61
N ALA A 544 25.31 -3.15 0.53
CA ALA A 544 25.94 -3.70 -0.68
C ALA A 544 27.37 -4.19 -0.44
N ASP A 545 28.10 -3.57 0.48
CA ASP A 545 29.49 -3.90 0.79
C ASP A 545 29.67 -4.82 2.00
N ALA A 546 28.60 -5.08 2.78
CA ALA A 546 28.67 -5.95 3.94
C ALA A 546 29.10 -7.37 3.56
N PRO A 547 30.01 -8.02 4.33
CA PRO A 547 30.41 -9.40 4.05
C PRO A 547 29.27 -10.40 4.28
N GLU A 548 28.39 -10.11 5.22
CA GLU A 548 27.31 -10.96 5.64
C GLU A 548 26.00 -10.61 4.90
N ARG A 549 25.20 -11.62 4.61
CA ARG A 549 23.84 -11.42 4.09
C ARG A 549 22.92 -10.95 5.23
N PRO A 550 22.08 -9.94 5.02
CA PRO A 550 21.05 -9.56 6.00
C PRO A 550 20.11 -10.72 6.33
N VAL A 551 19.78 -10.85 7.62
CA VAL A 551 18.87 -11.87 8.13
C VAL A 551 17.94 -11.26 9.19
N TRP A 552 16.75 -11.83 9.37
CA TRP A 552 15.80 -11.44 10.40
C TRP A 552 16.33 -11.72 11.81
N ASN A 553 15.98 -10.90 12.76
CA ASN A 553 16.27 -11.17 14.17
C ASN A 553 15.51 -12.41 14.63
N LYS A 554 16.14 -13.20 15.48
CA LYS A 554 15.54 -14.43 16.00
C LYS A 554 14.21 -14.14 16.69
N GLY A 555 13.14 -14.79 16.22
CA GLY A 555 11.80 -14.64 16.77
C GLY A 555 11.01 -13.45 16.24
N ASP A 556 11.55 -12.70 15.27
CA ASP A 556 10.76 -11.66 14.59
C ASP A 556 9.49 -12.27 14.00
N TYR A 557 8.37 -11.55 14.17
CA TYR A 557 7.07 -12.03 13.74
C TYR A 557 6.98 -12.24 12.23
N PHE A 558 7.36 -11.23 11.43
CA PHE A 558 7.26 -11.31 9.97
C PHE A 558 8.33 -12.24 9.39
N GLY A 559 9.55 -12.19 9.92
CA GLY A 559 10.60 -13.13 9.55
C GLY A 559 10.19 -14.58 9.76
N THR A 560 9.48 -14.87 10.84
CA THR A 560 8.94 -16.21 11.15
C THR A 560 7.76 -16.55 10.25
N LEU A 561 6.79 -15.64 10.09
CA LEU A 561 5.58 -15.84 9.29
C LEU A 561 5.92 -16.16 7.84
N TYR A 562 6.84 -15.40 7.26
CA TYR A 562 7.24 -15.52 5.86
C TYR A 562 8.49 -16.38 5.64
N LYS A 563 8.94 -17.09 6.65
CA LYS A 563 10.06 -18.06 6.57
C LYS A 563 11.35 -17.44 6.01
N GLY A 564 11.61 -16.19 6.38
CA GLY A 564 12.83 -15.50 6.00
C GLY A 564 14.07 -16.11 6.70
N PRO A 565 15.29 -15.81 6.21
CA PRO A 565 16.52 -16.24 6.85
C PRO A 565 16.64 -15.60 8.23
N MET A 566 16.79 -16.43 9.28
CA MET A 566 16.81 -15.98 10.67
C MET A 566 18.22 -15.99 11.25
N ALA A 567 18.52 -15.02 12.11
CA ALA A 567 19.73 -15.03 12.90
C ALA A 567 19.78 -16.23 13.85
N ALA A 568 20.96 -16.78 14.05
CA ALA A 568 21.17 -17.92 14.94
C ALA A 568 20.92 -17.58 16.43
N LYS A 569 21.13 -16.30 16.80
CA LYS A 569 20.97 -15.78 18.18
C LYS A 569 20.11 -14.52 18.20
#